data_ca75c8d7b6ddd13a853153005b911d0e
#
_entry.id   ca75c8d7b6ddd13a853153005b911d0e
#
_cell.length_a   1.000
_cell.length_b   1.000
_cell.length_c   1.000
_cell.angle_alpha   90.00
_cell.angle_beta   90.00
_cell.angle_gamma   90.00
#
_symmetry.space_group_name_H-M   'P 1'
#
loop_
_entity.id
_entity.type
_entity.pdbx_description
1 polymer ?
#
loop_
_entity_poly.entity_id
_entity_poly.type
_entity_poly.pdbx_seq_one_letter_code
_entity_poly.pdbx_strand_id
1 'polypeptide(L)'
;MLSIKNSGKRYGDRWALKDVSFELSAGQFCALLGPNGAGKSTLLQLLTGLFVPDQGDISIDQIDLRRHPAKALARIGVVFQQQALDLDLTVRHNLRFHADLHGIARVLSNTRIVEGCAAMGLSGELDRTVRELSGGTKRKVELVRALLHRPGLLLMDEATVGLDPKSRKDILTAVHQDVRERGTCVLWATHWVEETIAANRLLILHQGQIIAAGSPEEVTASLGQPTLEAGFIARTSSVSSSTSRKG
;
A
#
# COMPACT_ATOMS: atom_id res chain seq x y z
N MET A 1 8.53 3.25 -12.28
CA MET A 1 7.89 4.06 -11.23
C MET A 1 8.54 3.82 -9.86
N LEU A 2 8.56 2.59 -9.34
CA LEU A 2 9.26 2.20 -8.11
C LEU A 2 10.39 1.22 -8.45
N SER A 3 11.59 1.44 -7.93
CA SER A 3 12.72 0.50 -8.03
C SER A 3 13.34 0.31 -6.66
N ILE A 4 13.47 -0.94 -6.23
CA ILE A 4 14.12 -1.36 -4.99
C ILE A 4 15.23 -2.33 -5.39
N LYS A 5 16.47 -2.06 -4.93
CA LYS A 5 17.65 -2.86 -5.27
C LYS A 5 18.36 -3.28 -3.99
N ASN A 6 18.38 -4.59 -3.75
CA ASN A 6 19.11 -5.26 -2.66
C ASN A 6 18.83 -4.60 -1.28
N SER A 7 17.58 -4.13 -1.09
CA SER A 7 17.24 -3.38 0.10
C SER A 7 17.06 -4.29 1.31
N GLY A 8 17.67 -3.89 2.42
CA GLY A 8 17.60 -4.61 3.69
C GLY A 8 17.36 -3.68 4.87
N LYS A 9 16.66 -4.19 5.89
CA LYS A 9 16.42 -3.50 7.15
C LYS A 9 16.60 -4.43 8.32
N ARG A 10 17.38 -4.01 9.31
CA ARG A 10 17.68 -4.78 10.51
C ARG A 10 17.23 -4.04 11.77
N TYR A 11 16.72 -4.79 12.74
CA TYR A 11 16.43 -4.32 14.09
C TYR A 11 17.23 -5.18 15.07
N GLY A 12 18.26 -4.59 15.68
CA GLY A 12 19.27 -5.33 16.42
C GLY A 12 19.94 -6.37 15.52
N ASP A 13 19.93 -7.63 15.92
CA ASP A 13 20.53 -8.74 15.15
C ASP A 13 19.57 -9.39 14.16
N ARG A 14 18.30 -9.00 14.16
CA ARG A 14 17.27 -9.61 13.30
C ARG A 14 17.05 -8.78 12.03
N TRP A 15 17.15 -9.44 10.88
CA TRP A 15 16.71 -8.87 9.61
C TRP A 15 15.19 -8.90 9.51
N ALA A 16 14.58 -7.75 9.36
CA ALA A 16 13.17 -7.62 9.03
C ALA A 16 12.93 -7.65 7.52
N LEU A 17 13.92 -7.16 6.76
CA LEU A 17 13.99 -7.28 5.30
C LEU A 17 15.44 -7.62 4.93
N LYS A 18 15.62 -8.53 3.98
CA LYS A 18 16.94 -8.98 3.54
C LYS A 18 16.93 -9.17 2.02
N ASP A 19 17.78 -8.39 1.33
CA ASP A 19 18.01 -8.49 -0.10
C ASP A 19 16.72 -8.40 -0.94
N VAL A 20 15.86 -7.45 -0.61
CA VAL A 20 14.61 -7.22 -1.32
C VAL A 20 14.88 -6.44 -2.59
N SER A 21 14.54 -7.01 -3.75
CA SER A 21 14.73 -6.38 -5.06
C SER A 21 13.49 -6.60 -5.93
N PHE A 22 12.90 -5.52 -6.44
CA PHE A 22 11.85 -5.57 -7.47
C PHE A 22 11.64 -4.17 -8.08
N GLU A 23 10.98 -4.16 -9.22
CA GLU A 23 10.60 -2.93 -9.92
C GLU A 23 9.11 -2.94 -10.27
N LEU A 24 8.47 -1.78 -10.19
CA LEU A 24 7.09 -1.57 -10.60
C LEU A 24 7.00 -0.42 -11.60
N SER A 25 6.17 -0.61 -12.61
CA SER A 25 5.92 0.38 -13.67
C SER A 25 4.70 1.26 -13.35
N ALA A 26 4.59 2.39 -14.02
CA ALA A 26 3.37 3.19 -14.00
C ALA A 26 2.19 2.36 -14.55
N GLY A 27 0.99 2.56 -13.99
CA GLY A 27 -0.22 1.83 -14.37
C GLY A 27 -0.22 0.35 -13.94
N GLN A 28 0.65 -0.04 -13.01
CA GLN A 28 0.72 -1.41 -12.52
C GLN A 28 0.09 -1.52 -11.13
N PHE A 29 -0.85 -2.43 -10.96
CA PHE A 29 -1.35 -2.85 -9.65
C PHE A 29 -0.55 -4.07 -9.18
N CYS A 30 0.28 -3.88 -8.16
CA CYS A 30 1.08 -4.93 -7.55
C CYS A 30 0.54 -5.28 -6.17
N ALA A 31 0.20 -6.55 -5.96
CA ALA A 31 -0.12 -7.08 -4.64
C ALA A 31 1.15 -7.59 -3.95
N LEU A 32 1.36 -7.19 -2.70
CA LEU A 32 2.41 -7.69 -1.81
C LEU A 32 1.75 -8.60 -0.76
N LEU A 33 1.71 -9.89 -1.05
CA LEU A 33 1.12 -10.92 -0.19
C LEU A 33 2.15 -11.42 0.82
N GLY A 34 1.75 -11.55 2.08
CA GLY A 34 2.62 -12.15 3.10
C GLY A 34 1.90 -12.28 4.44
N PRO A 35 2.29 -13.26 5.27
CA PRO A 35 1.72 -13.42 6.61
C PRO A 35 2.10 -12.25 7.53
N ASN A 36 1.48 -12.20 8.71
CA ASN A 36 1.86 -11.24 9.73
C ASN A 36 3.33 -11.47 10.13
N GLY A 37 4.10 -10.39 10.26
CA GLY A 37 5.53 -10.44 10.54
C GLY A 37 6.43 -10.77 9.33
N ALA A 38 5.89 -10.90 8.12
CA ALA A 38 6.69 -11.14 6.92
C ALA A 38 7.63 -9.99 6.53
N GLY A 39 7.38 -8.76 7.02
CA GLY A 39 8.16 -7.56 6.70
C GLY A 39 7.40 -6.52 5.86
N LYS A 40 6.10 -6.73 5.54
CA LYS A 40 5.30 -5.83 4.70
C LYS A 40 5.31 -4.38 5.22
N SER A 41 4.94 -4.17 6.48
CA SER A 41 4.91 -2.83 7.07
C SER A 41 6.31 -2.21 7.18
N THR A 42 7.36 -3.02 7.41
CA THR A 42 8.75 -2.53 7.37
C THR A 42 9.11 -2.03 5.97
N LEU A 43 8.73 -2.75 4.91
CA LEU A 43 8.94 -2.32 3.54
C LEU A 43 8.23 -1.00 3.26
N LEU A 44 6.96 -0.87 3.65
CA LEU A 44 6.19 0.37 3.48
C LEU A 44 6.79 1.54 4.29
N GLN A 45 7.31 1.28 5.50
CA GLN A 45 8.02 2.28 6.31
C GLN A 45 9.33 2.76 5.66
N LEU A 46 10.05 1.88 4.94
CA LEU A 46 11.20 2.31 4.13
C LEU A 46 10.73 3.19 2.96
N LEU A 47 9.67 2.80 2.25
CA LEU A 47 9.14 3.54 1.11
C LEU A 47 8.57 4.92 1.50
N THR A 48 8.01 5.04 2.69
CA THR A 48 7.51 6.32 3.23
C THR A 48 8.60 7.17 3.90
N GLY A 49 9.86 6.71 3.87
CA GLY A 49 10.98 7.44 4.47
C GLY A 49 10.97 7.50 6.00
N LEU A 50 10.07 6.75 6.66
CA LEU A 50 10.02 6.66 8.12
C LEU A 50 11.30 6.01 8.67
N PHE A 51 11.85 5.05 7.93
CA PHE A 51 13.15 4.46 8.19
C PHE A 51 14.05 4.51 6.96
N VAL A 52 15.36 4.51 7.19
CA VAL A 52 16.37 4.39 6.13
C VAL A 52 16.76 2.90 6.02
N PRO A 53 16.90 2.35 4.80
CA PRO A 53 17.41 1.00 4.64
C PRO A 53 18.87 0.91 5.11
N ASP A 54 19.24 -0.20 5.75
CA ASP A 54 20.62 -0.47 6.17
C ASP A 54 21.47 -0.92 4.99
N GLN A 55 20.84 -1.48 3.95
CA GLN A 55 21.49 -1.91 2.69
C GLN A 55 20.60 -1.60 1.50
N GLY A 56 21.23 -1.45 0.33
CA GLY A 56 20.55 -1.26 -0.95
C GLY A 56 19.98 0.14 -1.13
N ASP A 57 19.28 0.30 -2.25
CA ASP A 57 18.77 1.58 -2.71
C ASP A 57 17.29 1.52 -3.07
N ILE A 58 16.60 2.62 -2.88
CA ILE A 58 15.18 2.81 -3.23
C ILE A 58 15.06 4.07 -4.06
N SER A 59 14.42 3.97 -5.22
CA SER A 59 14.08 5.12 -6.05
C SER A 59 12.60 5.12 -6.42
N ILE A 60 12.00 6.31 -6.43
CA ILE A 60 10.61 6.56 -6.79
C ILE A 60 10.59 7.59 -7.89
N ASP A 61 10.01 7.26 -9.03
CA ASP A 61 10.01 8.08 -10.24
C ASP A 61 11.44 8.52 -10.63
N GLN A 62 12.41 7.55 -10.55
CA GLN A 62 13.85 7.75 -10.77
C GLN A 62 14.53 8.68 -9.74
N ILE A 63 13.82 9.12 -8.71
CA ILE A 63 14.35 9.97 -7.64
C ILE A 63 14.85 9.06 -6.51
N ASP A 64 16.13 9.15 -6.18
CA ASP A 64 16.72 8.46 -5.04
C ASP A 64 16.09 8.96 -3.74
N LEU A 65 15.45 8.04 -2.99
CA LEU A 65 14.71 8.38 -1.77
C LEU A 65 15.63 8.87 -0.65
N ARG A 66 16.86 8.36 -0.57
CA ARG A 66 17.85 8.76 0.44
C ARG A 66 18.40 10.16 0.18
N ARG A 67 18.71 10.46 -1.10
CA ARG A 67 19.33 11.73 -1.51
C ARG A 67 18.32 12.87 -1.60
N HIS A 68 17.09 12.57 -2.03
CA HIS A 68 16.06 13.57 -2.30
C HIS A 68 14.70 13.18 -1.69
N PRO A 69 14.63 12.95 -0.35
CA PRO A 69 13.43 12.40 0.30
C PRO A 69 12.17 13.25 0.03
N ALA A 70 12.24 14.56 0.20
CA ALA A 70 11.07 15.42 -0.01
C ALA A 70 10.50 15.34 -1.43
N LYS A 71 11.37 15.25 -2.46
CA LYS A 71 10.93 15.13 -3.86
C LYS A 71 10.33 13.76 -4.14
N ALA A 72 10.93 12.68 -3.61
CA ALA A 72 10.42 11.32 -3.77
C ALA A 72 9.08 11.14 -3.04
N LEU A 73 8.98 11.61 -1.79
CA LEU A 73 7.76 11.50 -0.98
C LEU A 73 6.60 12.31 -1.56
N ALA A 74 6.85 13.42 -2.24
CA ALA A 74 5.81 14.17 -2.95
C ALA A 74 5.16 13.39 -4.10
N ARG A 75 5.74 12.27 -4.53
CA ARG A 75 5.20 11.36 -5.56
C ARG A 75 4.36 10.23 -5.01
N ILE A 76 4.23 10.12 -3.69
CA ILE A 76 3.59 8.99 -3.00
C ILE A 76 2.29 9.43 -2.35
N GLY A 77 1.22 8.67 -2.59
CA GLY A 77 0.03 8.62 -1.74
C GLY A 77 0.11 7.42 -0.81
N VAL A 78 -0.36 7.56 0.42
CA VAL A 78 -0.32 6.46 1.39
C VAL A 78 -1.65 6.32 2.11
N VAL A 79 -2.14 5.07 2.19
CA VAL A 79 -3.22 4.66 3.10
C VAL A 79 -2.62 3.64 4.07
N PHE A 80 -2.43 4.05 5.32
CA PHE A 80 -1.86 3.19 6.36
C PHE A 80 -2.92 2.26 6.95
N GLN A 81 -2.47 1.20 7.62
CA GLN A 81 -3.35 0.31 8.38
C GLN A 81 -4.12 1.08 9.46
N GLN A 82 -3.40 1.90 10.24
CA GLN A 82 -4.02 2.80 11.20
C GLN A 82 -4.58 4.05 10.51
N GLN A 83 -5.76 4.49 10.95
CA GLN A 83 -6.39 5.70 10.43
C GLN A 83 -5.57 6.94 10.80
N ALA A 84 -5.34 7.80 9.82
CA ALA A 84 -4.54 9.01 9.95
C ALA A 84 -5.35 10.30 9.69
N LEU A 85 -6.68 10.24 9.89
CA LEU A 85 -7.58 11.39 9.85
C LEU A 85 -7.70 11.99 11.24
N ASP A 86 -7.77 13.32 11.31
CA ASP A 86 -8.15 14.02 12.52
C ASP A 86 -9.65 13.81 12.75
N LEU A 87 -9.99 13.18 13.88
CA LEU A 87 -11.36 12.80 14.19
C LEU A 87 -12.27 13.98 14.54
N ASP A 88 -11.70 15.11 14.99
CA ASP A 88 -12.42 16.28 15.43
C ASP A 88 -12.67 17.30 14.30
N LEU A 89 -12.02 17.10 13.15
CA LEU A 89 -12.24 17.90 11.95
C LEU A 89 -13.29 17.28 11.05
N THR A 90 -13.92 18.11 10.21
CA THR A 90 -14.79 17.63 9.13
C THR A 90 -13.98 16.94 8.04
N VAL A 91 -14.63 16.13 7.20
CA VAL A 91 -14.01 15.51 6.02
C VAL A 91 -13.37 16.59 5.16
N ARG A 92 -14.08 17.68 4.87
CA ARG A 92 -13.57 18.80 4.08
C ARG A 92 -12.31 19.41 4.66
N HIS A 93 -12.25 19.63 5.97
CA HIS A 93 -11.07 20.20 6.63
C HIS A 93 -9.87 19.27 6.59
N ASN A 94 -10.06 17.97 6.85
CA ASN A 94 -9.01 16.97 6.71
C ASN A 94 -8.40 16.95 5.30
N LEU A 95 -9.26 16.90 4.28
CA LEU A 95 -8.83 16.84 2.89
C LEU A 95 -8.14 18.15 2.46
N ARG A 96 -8.67 19.30 2.89
CA ARG A 96 -8.05 20.59 2.60
C ARG A 96 -6.68 20.72 3.24
N PHE A 97 -6.55 20.39 4.52
CA PHE A 97 -5.26 20.40 5.22
C PHE A 97 -4.20 19.59 4.48
N HIS A 98 -4.56 18.40 4.02
CA HIS A 98 -3.65 17.56 3.24
C HIS A 98 -3.30 18.19 1.88
N ALA A 99 -4.27 18.80 1.19
CA ALA A 99 -4.03 19.50 -0.06
C ALA A 99 -3.08 20.69 0.13
N ASP A 100 -3.23 21.44 1.22
CA ASP A 100 -2.38 22.59 1.55
C ASP A 100 -0.93 22.14 1.85
N LEU A 101 -0.74 21.01 2.55
CA LEU A 101 0.59 20.40 2.77
C LEU A 101 1.29 20.03 1.46
N HIS A 102 0.54 19.66 0.42
CA HIS A 102 1.06 19.37 -0.92
C HIS A 102 1.14 20.60 -1.83
N GLY A 103 0.86 21.80 -1.33
CA GLY A 103 0.92 23.03 -2.08
C GLY A 103 -0.13 23.13 -3.21
N ILE A 104 -1.26 22.43 -3.10
CA ILE A 104 -2.32 22.45 -4.11
C ILE A 104 -3.10 23.76 -3.99
N ALA A 105 -3.15 24.55 -5.07
CA ALA A 105 -3.89 25.80 -5.10
C ALA A 105 -5.36 25.61 -4.67
N ARG A 106 -5.92 26.56 -3.89
CA ARG A 106 -7.23 26.43 -3.23
C ARG A 106 -8.39 26.11 -4.18
N VAL A 107 -8.40 26.71 -5.36
CA VAL A 107 -9.44 26.41 -6.37
C VAL A 107 -9.35 24.97 -6.83
N LEU A 108 -8.15 24.52 -7.17
CA LEU A 108 -7.90 23.15 -7.63
C LEU A 108 -8.15 22.12 -6.53
N SER A 109 -7.77 22.41 -5.28
CA SER A 109 -8.01 21.51 -4.16
C SER A 109 -9.50 21.32 -3.89
N ASN A 110 -10.30 22.40 -3.96
CA ASN A 110 -11.76 22.30 -3.83
C ASN A 110 -12.39 21.40 -4.90
N THR A 111 -12.01 21.60 -6.17
CA THR A 111 -12.48 20.77 -7.27
C THR A 111 -12.14 19.30 -7.03
N ARG A 112 -10.87 18.99 -6.72
CA ARG A 112 -10.42 17.62 -6.47
C ARG A 112 -11.07 16.97 -5.26
N ILE A 113 -11.35 17.75 -4.20
CA ILE A 113 -12.06 17.25 -3.00
C ILE A 113 -13.48 16.85 -3.37
N VAL A 114 -14.21 17.73 -4.08
CA VAL A 114 -15.59 17.45 -4.48
C VAL A 114 -15.65 16.26 -5.42
N GLU A 115 -14.84 16.22 -6.47
CA GLU A 115 -14.76 15.13 -7.44
C GLU A 115 -14.37 13.79 -6.77
N GLY A 116 -13.31 13.80 -5.95
CA GLY A 116 -12.85 12.60 -5.26
C GLY A 116 -13.88 12.05 -4.28
N CYS A 117 -14.55 12.93 -3.52
CA CYS A 117 -15.62 12.51 -2.63
C CYS A 117 -16.85 12.00 -3.41
N ALA A 118 -17.21 12.63 -4.53
CA ALA A 118 -18.30 12.16 -5.36
C ALA A 118 -18.02 10.77 -5.94
N ALA A 119 -16.81 10.53 -6.44
CA ALA A 119 -16.38 9.24 -6.97
C ALA A 119 -16.46 8.10 -5.92
N MET A 120 -16.30 8.44 -4.65
CA MET A 120 -16.38 7.49 -3.52
C MET A 120 -17.76 7.43 -2.85
N GLY A 121 -18.75 8.15 -3.38
CA GLY A 121 -20.09 8.24 -2.78
C GLY A 121 -20.13 9.01 -1.45
N LEU A 122 -19.22 9.98 -1.26
CA LEU A 122 -19.06 10.76 -0.02
C LEU A 122 -19.58 12.18 -0.13
N SER A 123 -20.36 12.53 -1.17
CA SER A 123 -20.81 13.91 -1.38
C SER A 123 -21.57 14.50 -0.20
N GLY A 124 -22.38 13.68 0.49
CA GLY A 124 -23.14 14.10 1.68
C GLY A 124 -22.32 14.13 2.99
N GLU A 125 -21.06 13.67 2.96
CA GLU A 125 -20.25 13.53 4.16
C GLU A 125 -19.24 14.67 4.36
N LEU A 126 -19.09 15.57 3.38
CA LEU A 126 -18.04 16.59 3.35
C LEU A 126 -18.01 17.48 4.60
N ASP A 127 -19.15 17.87 5.10
CA ASP A 127 -19.26 18.82 6.23
C ASP A 127 -19.53 18.09 7.57
N ARG A 128 -19.55 16.73 7.57
CA ARG A 128 -19.63 15.92 8.78
C ARG A 128 -18.27 15.76 9.44
N THR A 129 -18.27 15.67 10.75
CA THR A 129 -17.09 15.38 11.56
C THR A 129 -16.64 13.93 11.33
N VAL A 130 -15.34 13.71 11.15
CA VAL A 130 -14.79 12.36 10.87
C VAL A 130 -15.17 11.37 11.99
N ARG A 131 -15.25 11.79 13.24
CA ARG A 131 -15.65 10.96 14.37
C ARG A 131 -16.99 10.26 14.15
N GLU A 132 -17.94 10.92 13.50
CA GLU A 132 -19.30 10.42 13.24
C GLU A 132 -19.41 9.38 12.11
N LEU A 133 -18.34 9.20 11.35
CA LEU A 133 -18.35 8.32 10.19
C LEU A 133 -18.10 6.86 10.56
N SER A 134 -18.66 5.94 9.77
CA SER A 134 -18.33 4.52 9.85
C SER A 134 -16.86 4.25 9.48
N GLY A 135 -16.32 3.11 9.90
CA GLY A 135 -14.96 2.71 9.55
C GLY A 135 -14.71 2.67 8.03
N GLY A 136 -15.66 2.11 7.28
CA GLY A 136 -15.62 2.06 5.82
C GLY A 136 -15.63 3.45 5.18
N THR A 137 -16.48 4.34 5.68
CA THR A 137 -16.53 5.74 5.22
C THR A 137 -15.23 6.47 5.52
N LYS A 138 -14.66 6.33 6.71
CA LYS A 138 -13.35 6.88 7.07
C LYS A 138 -12.25 6.40 6.11
N ARG A 139 -12.23 5.11 5.80
CA ARG A 139 -11.24 4.53 4.87
C ARG A 139 -11.37 5.10 3.45
N LYS A 140 -12.61 5.32 2.98
CA LYS A 140 -12.85 6.00 1.69
C LYS A 140 -12.31 7.44 1.70
N VAL A 141 -12.50 8.19 2.80
CA VAL A 141 -11.91 9.54 2.96
C VAL A 141 -10.39 9.49 2.92
N GLU A 142 -9.74 8.50 3.57
CA GLU A 142 -8.29 8.33 3.51
C GLU A 142 -7.79 8.05 2.10
N LEU A 143 -8.52 7.24 1.32
CA LEU A 143 -8.17 7.02 -0.08
C LEU A 143 -8.29 8.30 -0.91
N VAL A 144 -9.39 9.06 -0.76
CA VAL A 144 -9.52 10.39 -1.41
C VAL A 144 -8.34 11.28 -1.02
N ARG A 145 -8.01 11.36 0.27
CA ARG A 145 -6.86 12.14 0.77
C ARG A 145 -5.56 11.73 0.09
N ALA A 146 -5.27 10.43 0.02
CA ALA A 146 -4.04 9.90 -0.57
C ALA A 146 -3.92 10.20 -2.08
N LEU A 147 -5.05 10.38 -2.79
CA LEU A 147 -5.10 10.63 -4.22
C LEU A 147 -5.19 12.13 -4.60
N LEU A 148 -5.42 13.04 -3.65
CA LEU A 148 -5.65 14.48 -3.92
C LEU A 148 -4.53 15.14 -4.71
N HIS A 149 -3.27 14.83 -4.40
CA HIS A 149 -2.10 15.42 -5.05
C HIS A 149 -1.69 14.68 -6.33
N ARG A 150 -2.48 13.67 -6.75
CA ARG A 150 -2.25 12.82 -7.94
C ARG A 150 -0.88 12.14 -7.87
N PRO A 151 -0.65 11.28 -6.90
CA PRO A 151 0.62 10.58 -6.74
C PRO A 151 0.89 9.66 -7.94
N GLY A 152 2.16 9.46 -8.27
CA GLY A 152 2.56 8.44 -9.24
C GLY A 152 2.60 7.04 -8.61
N LEU A 153 2.77 6.95 -7.27
CA LEU A 153 2.80 5.71 -6.50
C LEU A 153 1.81 5.80 -5.34
N LEU A 154 0.89 4.82 -5.24
CA LEU A 154 -0.02 4.66 -4.12
C LEU A 154 0.41 3.44 -3.30
N LEU A 155 0.69 3.65 -2.02
CA LEU A 155 1.00 2.60 -1.05
C LEU A 155 -0.24 2.32 -0.20
N MET A 156 -0.63 1.04 -0.11
CA MET A 156 -1.79 0.60 0.66
C MET A 156 -1.34 -0.46 1.68
N ASP A 157 -1.42 -0.16 2.98
CA ASP A 157 -1.06 -1.10 4.04
C ASP A 157 -2.31 -1.69 4.68
N GLU A 158 -2.66 -2.92 4.29
CA GLU A 158 -3.83 -3.66 4.81
C GLU A 158 -5.12 -2.80 4.86
N ALA A 159 -5.32 -2.01 3.82
CA ALA A 159 -6.28 -0.92 3.80
C ALA A 159 -7.75 -1.35 3.87
N THR A 160 -8.04 -2.62 3.70
CA THR A 160 -9.41 -3.18 3.71
C THR A 160 -9.72 -4.04 4.93
N VAL A 161 -8.75 -4.22 5.83
CA VAL A 161 -8.92 -4.99 7.06
C VAL A 161 -10.02 -4.35 7.94
N GLY A 162 -10.96 -5.18 8.41
CA GLY A 162 -12.06 -4.73 9.26
C GLY A 162 -13.20 -4.00 8.53
N LEU A 163 -13.15 -3.94 7.20
CA LEU A 163 -14.23 -3.34 6.40
C LEU A 163 -15.29 -4.38 6.02
N ASP A 164 -16.52 -3.90 5.88
CA ASP A 164 -17.61 -4.67 5.28
C ASP A 164 -17.32 -4.98 3.79
N PRO A 165 -17.93 -6.03 3.21
CA PRO A 165 -17.67 -6.44 1.84
C PRO A 165 -17.94 -5.36 0.79
N LYS A 166 -18.94 -4.50 1.01
CA LYS A 166 -19.28 -3.41 0.08
C LYS A 166 -18.19 -2.34 0.10
N SER A 167 -17.79 -1.87 1.28
CA SER A 167 -16.72 -0.87 1.43
C SER A 167 -15.40 -1.37 0.84
N ARG A 168 -15.05 -2.65 1.04
CA ARG A 168 -13.86 -3.28 0.43
C ARG A 168 -13.93 -3.23 -1.10
N LYS A 169 -15.05 -3.66 -1.68
CA LYS A 169 -15.28 -3.65 -3.13
C LYS A 169 -15.17 -2.25 -3.71
N ASP A 170 -15.77 -1.26 -3.06
CA ASP A 170 -15.76 0.14 -3.51
C ASP A 170 -14.33 0.68 -3.57
N ILE A 171 -13.51 0.41 -2.54
CA ILE A 171 -12.10 0.83 -2.47
C ILE A 171 -11.28 0.16 -3.57
N LEU A 172 -11.39 -1.17 -3.74
CA LEU A 172 -10.69 -1.89 -4.80
C LEU A 172 -11.06 -1.36 -6.19
N THR A 173 -12.36 -1.13 -6.43
CA THR A 173 -12.85 -0.59 -7.70
C THR A 173 -12.26 0.80 -7.98
N ALA A 174 -12.26 1.69 -7.00
CA ALA A 174 -11.71 3.03 -7.13
C ALA A 174 -10.20 3.03 -7.41
N VAL A 175 -9.45 2.16 -6.71
CA VAL A 175 -8.01 2.02 -6.94
C VAL A 175 -7.72 1.47 -8.33
N HIS A 176 -8.43 0.43 -8.78
CA HIS A 176 -8.27 -0.09 -10.14
C HIS A 176 -8.65 0.93 -11.21
N GLN A 177 -9.65 1.77 -10.94
CA GLN A 177 -10.01 2.86 -11.85
C GLN A 177 -8.87 3.89 -11.93
N ASP A 178 -8.27 4.28 -10.80
CA ASP A 178 -7.16 5.23 -10.76
C ASP A 178 -5.92 4.68 -11.51
N VAL A 179 -5.63 3.38 -11.37
CA VAL A 179 -4.57 2.70 -12.14
C VAL A 179 -4.81 2.82 -13.64
N ARG A 180 -6.04 2.54 -14.10
CA ARG A 180 -6.38 2.56 -15.54
C ARG A 180 -6.43 3.97 -16.13
N GLU A 181 -7.02 4.93 -15.41
CA GLU A 181 -7.28 6.27 -15.95
C GLU A 181 -6.10 7.22 -15.78
N ARG A 182 -5.35 7.09 -14.68
CA ARG A 182 -4.26 8.00 -14.33
C ARG A 182 -2.88 7.38 -14.44
N GLY A 183 -2.81 6.07 -14.63
CA GLY A 183 -1.53 5.37 -14.69
C GLY A 183 -0.82 5.30 -13.33
N THR A 184 -1.54 5.47 -12.21
CA THR A 184 -0.97 5.35 -10.89
C THR A 184 -0.42 3.93 -10.69
N CYS A 185 0.82 3.83 -10.20
CA CYS A 185 1.39 2.58 -9.74
C CYS A 185 0.87 2.29 -8.34
N VAL A 186 0.43 1.08 -8.06
CA VAL A 186 -0.09 0.69 -6.73
C VAL A 186 0.74 -0.44 -6.16
N LEU A 187 1.19 -0.29 -4.91
CA LEU A 187 1.70 -1.38 -4.10
C LEU A 187 0.71 -1.64 -2.96
N TRP A 188 -0.01 -2.76 -3.05
CA TRP A 188 -1.06 -3.15 -2.13
C TRP A 188 -0.57 -4.26 -1.21
N ALA A 189 -0.21 -3.94 0.03
CA ALA A 189 0.16 -4.93 1.03
C ALA A 189 -1.08 -5.55 1.67
N THR A 190 -1.13 -6.88 1.65
CA THR A 190 -2.24 -7.67 2.18
C THR A 190 -1.79 -9.04 2.70
N HIS A 191 -2.60 -9.66 3.52
CA HIS A 191 -2.48 -11.09 3.86
C HIS A 191 -3.64 -11.91 3.29
N TRP A 192 -4.53 -11.30 2.49
CA TRP A 192 -5.72 -11.93 1.90
C TRP A 192 -5.46 -12.26 0.43
N VAL A 193 -5.55 -13.54 0.10
CA VAL A 193 -5.29 -14.04 -1.26
C VAL A 193 -6.30 -13.46 -2.26
N GLU A 194 -7.56 -13.29 -1.86
CA GLU A 194 -8.63 -12.79 -2.72
C GLU A 194 -8.35 -11.38 -3.26
N GLU A 195 -7.61 -10.57 -2.52
CA GLU A 195 -7.24 -9.21 -2.95
C GLU A 195 -6.13 -9.20 -4.01
N THR A 196 -5.46 -10.34 -4.22
CA THR A 196 -4.37 -10.46 -5.19
C THR A 196 -4.83 -10.92 -6.57
N ILE A 197 -6.05 -11.45 -6.69
CA ILE A 197 -6.55 -12.08 -7.93
C ILE A 197 -6.58 -11.10 -9.10
N ALA A 198 -6.93 -9.84 -8.84
CA ALA A 198 -7.01 -8.79 -9.86
C ALA A 198 -5.71 -8.02 -10.05
N ALA A 199 -4.61 -8.46 -9.42
CA ALA A 199 -3.32 -7.79 -9.55
C ALA A 199 -2.65 -8.10 -10.90
N ASN A 200 -1.95 -7.10 -11.47
CA ASN A 200 -1.10 -7.33 -12.63
C ASN A 200 0.21 -8.04 -12.25
N ARG A 201 0.62 -7.84 -11.01
CA ARG A 201 1.84 -8.42 -10.44
C ARG A 201 1.59 -8.84 -8.99
N LEU A 202 2.12 -9.99 -8.63
CA LEU A 202 2.09 -10.53 -7.27
C LEU A 202 3.53 -10.73 -6.78
N LEU A 203 3.79 -10.25 -5.58
CA LEU A 203 5.01 -10.52 -4.83
C LEU A 203 4.61 -11.25 -3.55
N ILE A 204 5.26 -12.37 -3.26
CA ILE A 204 5.09 -13.06 -1.97
C ILE A 204 6.30 -12.73 -1.10
N LEU A 205 6.02 -12.04 0.02
CA LEU A 205 7.02 -11.71 1.03
C LEU A 205 6.91 -12.69 2.19
N HIS A 206 8.01 -13.34 2.54
CA HIS A 206 8.09 -14.22 3.70
C HIS A 206 9.44 -14.08 4.39
N GLN A 207 9.43 -13.93 5.71
CA GLN A 207 10.64 -13.77 6.54
C GLN A 207 11.62 -12.71 6.00
N GLY A 208 11.08 -11.58 5.52
CA GLY A 208 11.85 -10.46 5.02
C GLY A 208 12.41 -10.63 3.61
N GLN A 209 12.04 -11.67 2.87
CA GLN A 209 12.51 -11.94 1.51
C GLN A 209 11.35 -12.11 0.53
N ILE A 210 11.54 -11.71 -0.72
CA ILE A 210 10.60 -12.03 -1.80
C ILE A 210 10.87 -13.47 -2.23
N ILE A 211 9.91 -14.36 -1.99
CA ILE A 211 10.04 -15.79 -2.31
C ILE A 211 9.37 -16.18 -3.63
N ALA A 212 8.51 -15.33 -4.17
CA ALA A 212 7.90 -15.49 -5.49
C ALA A 212 7.51 -14.11 -6.05
N ALA A 213 7.64 -13.94 -7.37
CA ALA A 213 7.30 -12.71 -8.09
C ALA A 213 6.87 -13.06 -9.52
N GLY A 214 5.77 -12.45 -9.99
CA GLY A 214 5.23 -12.66 -11.35
C GLY A 214 3.79 -12.22 -11.45
N SER A 215 3.06 -12.66 -12.48
CA SER A 215 1.60 -12.58 -12.48
C SER A 215 1.02 -13.55 -11.43
N PRO A 216 -0.23 -13.38 -10.96
CA PRO A 216 -0.85 -14.33 -10.05
C PRO A 216 -0.80 -15.77 -10.56
N GLU A 217 -0.97 -15.99 -11.88
CA GLU A 217 -0.91 -17.31 -12.52
C GLU A 217 0.52 -17.88 -12.49
N GLU A 218 1.53 -17.08 -12.86
CA GLU A 218 2.94 -17.48 -12.82
C GLU A 218 3.39 -17.84 -11.41
N VAL A 219 2.99 -17.04 -10.43
CA VAL A 219 3.29 -17.30 -9.01
C VAL A 219 2.61 -18.58 -8.57
N THR A 220 1.32 -18.79 -8.88
CA THR A 220 0.59 -20.03 -8.54
C THR A 220 1.29 -21.25 -9.13
N ALA A 221 1.67 -21.20 -10.41
CA ALA A 221 2.41 -22.28 -11.05
C ALA A 221 3.77 -22.55 -10.38
N SER A 222 4.50 -21.50 -10.00
CA SER A 222 5.81 -21.62 -9.35
C SER A 222 5.76 -22.25 -7.95
N LEU A 223 4.60 -22.13 -7.28
CA LEU A 223 4.39 -22.74 -5.96
C LEU A 223 4.09 -24.25 -6.03
N GLY A 224 3.79 -24.80 -7.21
CA GLY A 224 3.55 -26.22 -7.42
C GLY A 224 2.29 -26.75 -6.73
N GLN A 225 1.29 -25.90 -6.51
CA GLN A 225 0.02 -26.23 -5.86
C GLN A 225 -1.17 -25.87 -6.76
N PRO A 226 -2.33 -26.51 -6.60
CA PRO A 226 -3.50 -26.25 -7.44
C PRO A 226 -4.05 -24.82 -7.35
N THR A 227 -3.86 -24.17 -6.22
CA THR A 227 -4.35 -22.80 -5.97
C THR A 227 -3.26 -21.95 -5.32
N LEU A 228 -3.36 -20.63 -5.54
CA LEU A 228 -2.47 -19.66 -4.89
C LEU A 228 -2.52 -19.77 -3.36
N GLU A 229 -3.71 -19.95 -2.80
CA GLU A 229 -3.91 -20.09 -1.35
C GLU A 229 -3.19 -21.32 -0.79
N ALA A 230 -3.37 -22.49 -1.42
CA ALA A 230 -2.68 -23.72 -1.01
C ALA A 230 -1.15 -23.56 -1.10
N GLY A 231 -0.66 -22.95 -2.19
CA GLY A 231 0.75 -22.68 -2.39
C GLY A 231 1.32 -21.69 -1.37
N PHE A 232 0.59 -20.64 -1.08
CA PHE A 232 0.96 -19.63 -0.08
C PHE A 232 1.06 -20.27 1.32
N ILE A 233 0.04 -21.04 1.74
CA ILE A 233 0.03 -21.74 3.03
C ILE A 233 1.22 -22.72 3.10
N ALA A 234 1.42 -23.57 2.09
CA ALA A 234 2.50 -24.55 2.08
C ALA A 234 3.89 -23.90 2.23
N ARG A 235 4.14 -22.78 1.57
CA ARG A 235 5.43 -22.08 1.61
C ARG A 235 5.63 -21.25 2.89
N THR A 236 4.56 -20.79 3.53
CA THR A 236 4.66 -19.92 4.71
C THR A 236 4.50 -20.67 6.03
N SER A 237 3.89 -21.86 6.03
CA SER A 237 3.71 -22.71 7.24
C SER A 237 4.90 -23.61 7.56
N SER A 238 5.82 -23.85 6.64
CA SER A 238 6.88 -24.87 6.75
C SER A 238 8.05 -24.54 7.70
N VAL A 239 7.98 -23.48 8.50
CA VAL A 239 9.12 -23.03 9.36
C VAL A 239 8.83 -23.07 10.86
N SER A 240 7.64 -23.48 11.32
CA SER A 240 7.37 -23.59 12.76
C SER A 240 7.90 -24.86 13.43
N SER A 241 8.53 -25.78 12.69
CA SER A 241 8.93 -27.10 13.22
C SER A 241 10.43 -27.31 13.51
N SER A 242 11.31 -26.30 13.31
CA SER A 242 12.75 -26.51 13.50
C SER A 242 13.36 -25.92 14.79
N THR A 243 12.56 -25.34 15.68
CA THR A 243 13.09 -24.73 16.95
C THR A 243 12.76 -25.53 18.21
N SER A 244 12.24 -26.76 18.09
CA SER A 244 11.89 -27.61 19.26
C SER A 244 12.67 -28.94 19.31
N ARG A 245 14.01 -28.87 19.05
CA ARG A 245 14.90 -29.99 19.42
C ARG A 245 16.31 -29.49 19.67
N LYS A 246 16.56 -28.97 20.87
CA LYS A 246 17.78 -29.18 21.68
C LYS A 246 17.46 -28.65 23.07
N GLY A 247 17.09 -29.63 23.93
CA GLY A 247 16.98 -29.47 25.37
C GLY A 247 18.33 -29.39 26.02
#